data_863ad0cd2c7d0edf8f947f9b61a4b44b
#
_entry.id   863ad0cd2c7d0edf8f947f9b61a4b44b
#
_cell.length_a   1.000
_cell.length_b   1.000
_cell.length_c   1.000
_cell.angle_alpha   90.00
_cell.angle_beta   90.00
_cell.angle_gamma   90.00
#
_symmetry.space_group_name_H-M   'P 1'
#
loop_
_entity.id
_entity.type
_entity.pdbx_description
1 polymer ?
#
loop_
_entity_poly.entity_id
_entity_poly.type
_entity_poly.pdbx_seq_one_letter_code
_entity_poly.pdbx_strand_id
1 'polypeptide(L)'
;MTNTSFTDHFAKVAAHYASHRPSYPAELFRWLADQAPARKLAWDCATGTGQAAVALADHFEQVWATDASGSQIEAATACAGVQYHTAPADCSGLPDQSVDLVTVAQALHWFDLERFYAEVRRVLKPGGLLAVWTYGVFQVEGADTVGIQALLDRFYYETVGDCWPPERRHVENGYADLAFPFQELKPPVCAMAVDWDLDDLCGYLRSWSATSRYRDQHGSDPVVSLSAELAPYWGQGCQRVVWPLSIKAGRI
;
A
#
# COMPACT_ATOMS: atom_id res chain seq x y z
N MET A 1 -27.14 -14.29 -7.03
CA MET A 1 -26.59 -12.99 -7.48
C MET A 1 -26.45 -12.14 -6.24
N THR A 2 -25.36 -12.31 -5.49
CA THR A 2 -25.05 -11.48 -4.33
C THR A 2 -24.16 -10.35 -4.81
N ASN A 3 -24.78 -9.19 -4.98
CA ASN A 3 -24.11 -7.93 -5.32
C ASN A 3 -23.35 -7.47 -4.05
N THR A 4 -22.10 -7.86 -3.90
CA THR A 4 -21.20 -7.28 -2.89
C THR A 4 -20.89 -5.87 -3.38
N SER A 5 -21.63 -4.88 -2.87
CA SER A 5 -21.34 -3.47 -3.16
C SER A 5 -19.95 -3.16 -2.60
N PHE A 6 -19.02 -2.86 -3.50
CA PHE A 6 -17.72 -2.26 -3.14
C PHE A 6 -18.00 -0.96 -2.39
N THR A 7 -17.61 -0.92 -1.11
CA THR A 7 -17.72 0.31 -0.31
C THR A 7 -16.42 1.09 -0.51
N ASP A 8 -16.48 2.18 -1.26
CA ASP A 8 -15.32 3.06 -1.51
C ASP A 8 -14.95 3.82 -0.22
N HIS A 9 -14.11 3.19 0.59
CA HIS A 9 -13.59 3.76 1.84
C HIS A 9 -12.55 4.86 1.62
N PHE A 10 -12.06 5.05 0.38
CA PHE A 10 -10.90 5.87 0.06
C PHE A 10 -11.24 7.19 -0.64
N ALA A 11 -12.45 7.37 -1.17
CA ALA A 11 -12.83 8.55 -1.95
C ALA A 11 -12.71 9.88 -1.18
N LYS A 12 -12.92 9.87 0.15
CA LYS A 12 -12.91 11.10 0.97
C LYS A 12 -11.51 11.59 1.38
N VAL A 13 -10.48 10.78 1.20
CA VAL A 13 -9.14 11.01 1.78
C VAL A 13 -8.08 11.34 0.72
N ALA A 14 -8.41 11.20 -0.56
CA ALA A 14 -7.45 11.20 -1.68
C ALA A 14 -6.55 12.45 -1.78
N ALA A 15 -7.06 13.65 -1.52
CA ALA A 15 -6.29 14.90 -1.72
C ALA A 15 -5.23 15.16 -0.62
N HIS A 16 -5.50 14.80 0.65
CA HIS A 16 -4.53 14.89 1.75
C HIS A 16 -3.57 13.68 1.78
N TYR A 17 -3.96 12.61 1.12
CA TYR A 17 -3.28 11.32 1.12
C TYR A 17 -1.98 11.34 0.30
N ALA A 18 -1.95 12.12 -0.78
CA ALA A 18 -0.83 12.14 -1.72
C ALA A 18 0.41 12.90 -1.21
N SER A 19 0.25 13.90 -0.33
CA SER A 19 1.35 14.78 0.09
C SER A 19 2.20 14.24 1.25
N HIS A 20 1.70 13.24 2.02
CA HIS A 20 2.37 12.73 3.24
C HIS A 20 2.63 11.22 3.20
N ARG A 21 2.58 10.57 2.05
CA ARG A 21 2.94 9.15 1.95
C ARG A 21 4.38 8.97 1.49
N PRO A 22 5.17 8.14 2.22
CA PRO A 22 6.51 7.79 1.77
C PRO A 22 6.45 7.00 0.45
N SER A 23 7.43 7.22 -0.40
CA SER A 23 7.57 6.47 -1.65
C SER A 23 8.17 5.09 -1.39
N TYR A 24 7.78 4.11 -2.18
CA TYR A 24 8.43 2.81 -2.17
C TYR A 24 9.88 2.90 -2.62
N PRO A 25 10.79 2.10 -2.04
CA PRO A 25 12.21 2.18 -2.38
C PRO A 25 12.48 1.71 -3.82
N ALA A 26 13.30 2.45 -4.56
CA ALA A 26 13.65 2.15 -5.96
C ALA A 26 14.31 0.77 -6.13
N GLU A 27 14.97 0.26 -5.09
CA GLU A 27 15.59 -1.08 -5.09
C GLU A 27 14.55 -2.19 -5.24
N LEU A 28 13.33 -2.01 -4.70
CA LEU A 28 12.22 -2.95 -4.88
C LEU A 28 11.88 -3.10 -6.37
N PHE A 29 11.64 -1.98 -7.06
CA PHE A 29 11.23 -2.01 -8.47
C PHE A 29 12.33 -2.54 -9.39
N ARG A 30 13.60 -2.22 -9.09
CA ARG A 30 14.75 -2.77 -9.79
C ARG A 30 14.79 -4.30 -9.64
N TRP A 31 14.65 -4.80 -8.42
CA TRP A 31 14.62 -6.23 -8.16
C TRP A 31 13.44 -6.90 -8.87
N LEU A 32 12.23 -6.34 -8.82
CA LEU A 32 11.06 -6.86 -9.52
C LEU A 32 11.30 -6.96 -11.04
N ALA A 33 11.87 -5.93 -11.63
CA ALA A 33 12.21 -5.90 -13.06
C ALA A 33 13.27 -6.94 -13.43
N ASP A 34 14.25 -7.19 -12.55
CA ASP A 34 15.29 -8.20 -12.74
C ASP A 34 14.75 -9.64 -12.60
N GLN A 35 13.66 -9.84 -11.86
CA GLN A 35 13.00 -11.14 -11.71
C GLN A 35 11.96 -11.42 -12.81
N ALA A 36 11.43 -10.41 -13.48
CA ALA A 36 10.46 -10.59 -14.56
C ALA A 36 11.10 -11.23 -15.80
N PRO A 37 10.37 -12.07 -16.57
CA PRO A 37 10.91 -12.74 -17.77
C PRO A 37 11.20 -11.75 -18.91
N ALA A 38 10.52 -10.61 -18.93
CA ALA A 38 10.76 -9.50 -19.84
C ALA A 38 10.28 -8.19 -19.19
N ARG A 39 10.52 -7.06 -19.84
CA ARG A 39 10.15 -5.73 -19.35
C ARG A 39 9.17 -5.02 -20.29
N LYS A 40 8.21 -5.79 -20.85
CA LYS A 40 7.26 -5.26 -21.84
C LYS A 40 6.04 -4.67 -21.20
N LEU A 41 5.37 -5.42 -20.33
CA LEU A 41 4.12 -5.03 -19.71
C LEU A 41 4.08 -5.45 -18.24
N ALA A 42 3.89 -4.48 -17.36
CA ALA A 42 3.52 -4.71 -15.97
C ALA A 42 2.04 -4.39 -15.75
N TRP A 43 1.36 -5.14 -14.88
CA TRP A 43 0.03 -4.82 -14.38
C TRP A 43 0.12 -4.44 -12.90
N ASP A 44 -0.21 -3.20 -12.57
CA ASP A 44 -0.35 -2.73 -11.18
C ASP A 44 -1.83 -2.77 -10.79
N CYS A 45 -2.20 -3.76 -10.00
CA CYS A 45 -3.58 -4.05 -9.58
C CYS A 45 -3.90 -3.36 -8.26
N ALA A 46 -5.05 -2.69 -8.19
CA ALA A 46 -5.44 -1.78 -7.11
C ALA A 46 -4.41 -0.67 -6.92
N THR A 47 -4.12 0.01 -8.01
CA THR A 47 -3.04 1.01 -8.15
C THR A 47 -3.27 2.25 -7.29
N GLY A 48 -4.51 2.50 -6.84
CA GLY A 48 -4.88 3.74 -6.17
C GLY A 48 -4.57 4.97 -7.05
N THR A 49 -3.82 5.92 -6.51
CA THR A 49 -3.35 7.11 -7.24
C THR A 49 -2.09 6.88 -8.08
N GLY A 50 -1.65 5.62 -8.26
CA GLY A 50 -0.58 5.26 -9.19
C GLY A 50 0.84 5.25 -8.63
N GLN A 51 1.03 5.23 -7.30
CA GLN A 51 2.37 5.33 -6.71
C GLN A 51 3.31 4.21 -7.19
N ALA A 52 2.86 2.94 -7.20
CA ALA A 52 3.66 1.84 -7.69
C ALA A 52 3.73 1.83 -9.23
N ALA A 53 2.64 2.16 -9.92
CA ALA A 53 2.59 2.22 -11.37
C ALA A 53 3.59 3.22 -11.96
N VAL A 54 3.71 4.41 -11.38
CA VAL A 54 4.69 5.43 -11.79
C VAL A 54 6.12 4.91 -11.63
N ALA A 55 6.44 4.27 -10.51
CA ALA A 55 7.77 3.71 -10.29
C ALA A 55 8.08 2.51 -11.21
N LEU A 56 7.08 1.72 -11.61
CA LEU A 56 7.23 0.65 -12.59
C LEU A 56 7.51 1.16 -13.99
N ALA A 57 7.03 2.36 -14.35
CA ALA A 57 7.24 2.96 -15.67
C ALA A 57 8.73 3.26 -15.98
N ASP A 58 9.58 3.38 -14.95
CA ASP A 58 11.03 3.50 -15.13
C ASP A 58 11.70 2.16 -15.55
N HIS A 59 10.97 1.05 -15.45
CA HIS A 59 11.51 -0.30 -15.64
C HIS A 59 10.81 -1.11 -16.72
N PHE A 60 9.56 -0.78 -17.06
CA PHE A 60 8.75 -1.49 -18.06
C PHE A 60 8.35 -0.55 -19.20
N GLU A 61 8.24 -1.09 -20.41
CA GLU A 61 7.82 -0.30 -21.58
C GLU A 61 6.40 0.24 -21.43
N GLN A 62 5.53 -0.53 -20.78
CA GLN A 62 4.15 -0.18 -20.48
C GLN A 62 3.73 -0.67 -19.10
N VAL A 63 2.90 0.11 -18.45
CA VAL A 63 2.23 -0.26 -17.19
C VAL A 63 0.72 -0.12 -17.38
N TRP A 64 0.00 -1.22 -17.17
CA TRP A 64 -1.45 -1.26 -17.09
C TRP A 64 -1.84 -1.13 -15.61
N ALA A 65 -2.41 -0.01 -15.23
CA ALA A 65 -2.73 0.28 -13.84
C ALA A 65 -4.25 0.25 -13.65
N THR A 66 -4.74 -0.61 -12.75
CA THR A 66 -6.18 -0.76 -12.52
C THR A 66 -6.55 -0.51 -11.06
N ASP A 67 -7.72 0.09 -10.84
CA ASP A 67 -8.35 0.19 -9.54
C ASP A 67 -9.87 0.03 -9.70
N ALA A 68 -10.54 -0.56 -8.70
CA ALA A 68 -11.99 -0.68 -8.70
C ALA A 68 -12.70 0.66 -8.44
N SER A 69 -11.98 1.62 -7.83
CA SER A 69 -12.47 2.98 -7.56
C SER A 69 -12.14 3.92 -8.71
N GLY A 70 -13.17 4.39 -9.42
CA GLY A 70 -13.02 5.41 -10.46
C GLY A 70 -12.43 6.71 -9.92
N SER A 71 -12.74 7.09 -8.67
CA SER A 71 -12.20 8.30 -8.04
C SER A 71 -10.69 8.22 -7.77
N GLN A 72 -10.15 7.02 -7.51
CA GLN A 72 -8.71 6.81 -7.41
C GLN A 72 -8.03 6.98 -8.76
N ILE A 73 -8.62 6.42 -9.81
CA ILE A 73 -8.12 6.56 -11.19
C ILE A 73 -8.15 8.02 -11.65
N GLU A 74 -9.22 8.76 -11.35
CA GLU A 74 -9.31 10.20 -11.68
C GLU A 74 -8.26 11.05 -10.96
N ALA A 75 -7.86 10.64 -9.75
CA ALA A 75 -6.83 11.29 -8.94
C ALA A 75 -5.41 10.77 -9.24
N ALA A 76 -5.25 9.81 -10.16
CA ALA A 76 -3.98 9.17 -10.41
C ALA A 76 -2.97 10.13 -11.07
N THR A 77 -1.71 9.96 -10.71
CA THR A 77 -0.60 10.76 -11.24
C THR A 77 -0.36 10.39 -12.71
N ALA A 78 -0.56 11.35 -13.61
CA ALA A 78 -0.27 11.16 -15.03
C ALA A 78 1.23 10.87 -15.24
N CYS A 79 1.55 9.76 -15.91
CA CYS A 79 2.90 9.34 -16.19
C CYS A 79 3.00 8.71 -17.59
N ALA A 80 4.03 9.06 -18.33
CA ALA A 80 4.30 8.44 -19.63
C ALA A 80 4.52 6.93 -19.45
N GLY A 81 3.93 6.10 -20.31
CA GLY A 81 4.02 4.64 -20.20
C GLY A 81 3.02 4.00 -19.24
N VAL A 82 2.24 4.77 -18.48
CA VAL A 82 1.18 4.25 -17.60
C VAL A 82 -0.19 4.49 -18.20
N GLN A 83 -1.02 3.45 -18.25
CA GLN A 83 -2.42 3.50 -18.67
C GLN A 83 -3.32 3.14 -17.50
N TYR A 84 -4.20 4.06 -17.09
CA TYR A 84 -5.09 3.89 -15.95
C TYR A 84 -6.49 3.47 -16.39
N HIS A 85 -7.03 2.44 -15.72
CA HIS A 85 -8.35 1.89 -16.04
C HIS A 85 -9.13 1.55 -14.77
N THR A 86 -10.43 1.80 -14.77
CA THR A 86 -11.30 1.31 -13.70
C THR A 86 -11.65 -0.14 -13.99
N ALA A 87 -11.12 -1.06 -13.16
CA ALA A 87 -11.37 -2.49 -13.27
C ALA A 87 -11.21 -3.19 -11.91
N PRO A 88 -11.99 -4.25 -11.63
CA PRO A 88 -11.79 -5.07 -10.44
C PRO A 88 -10.55 -5.97 -10.57
N ALA A 89 -10.05 -6.44 -9.43
CA ALA A 89 -8.83 -7.26 -9.38
C ALA A 89 -8.96 -8.62 -10.08
N ASP A 90 -10.17 -9.14 -10.21
CA ASP A 90 -10.49 -10.44 -10.83
C ASP A 90 -10.92 -10.35 -12.30
N CYS A 91 -10.82 -9.14 -12.91
CA CYS A 91 -11.12 -8.92 -14.32
C CYS A 91 -10.37 -7.68 -14.84
N SER A 92 -9.10 -7.87 -15.15
CA SER A 92 -8.16 -6.79 -15.54
C SER A 92 -8.42 -6.17 -16.92
N GLY A 93 -9.14 -6.89 -17.79
CA GLY A 93 -9.29 -6.54 -19.21
C GLY A 93 -8.06 -6.86 -20.07
N LEU A 94 -7.00 -7.43 -19.49
CA LEU A 94 -5.77 -7.80 -20.21
C LEU A 94 -5.94 -9.13 -20.97
N PRO A 95 -5.25 -9.32 -22.10
CA PRO A 95 -5.22 -10.59 -22.82
C PRO A 95 -4.52 -11.69 -22.00
N ASP A 96 -4.81 -12.96 -22.33
CA ASP A 96 -4.09 -14.12 -21.78
C ASP A 96 -2.60 -14.02 -22.08
N GLN A 97 -1.76 -14.43 -21.12
CA GLN A 97 -0.30 -14.54 -21.26
C GLN A 97 0.36 -13.29 -21.88
N SER A 98 -0.10 -12.10 -21.48
CA SER A 98 0.39 -10.83 -22.01
C SER A 98 1.33 -10.07 -21.07
N VAL A 99 1.30 -10.40 -19.76
CA VAL A 99 1.93 -9.64 -18.69
C VAL A 99 3.21 -10.31 -18.19
N ASP A 100 4.25 -9.53 -17.95
CA ASP A 100 5.53 -10.00 -17.41
C ASP A 100 5.58 -9.96 -15.88
N LEU A 101 4.91 -8.94 -15.28
CA LEU A 101 4.85 -8.70 -13.85
C LEU A 101 3.44 -8.26 -13.44
N VAL A 102 2.91 -8.84 -12.39
CA VAL A 102 1.73 -8.32 -11.67
C VAL A 102 2.17 -7.81 -10.30
N THR A 103 1.73 -6.61 -9.93
CA THR A 103 1.99 -6.02 -8.61
C THR A 103 0.69 -5.71 -7.87
N VAL A 104 0.71 -5.85 -6.53
CA VAL A 104 -0.34 -5.41 -5.61
C VAL A 104 0.31 -4.75 -4.40
N ALA A 105 0.10 -3.47 -4.23
CA ALA A 105 0.63 -2.68 -3.13
C ALA A 105 -0.48 -2.33 -2.13
N GLN A 106 -0.40 -2.81 -0.89
CA GLN A 106 -1.35 -2.49 0.21
C GLN A 106 -2.82 -2.83 -0.06
N ALA A 107 -3.13 -3.80 -0.93
CA ALA A 107 -4.51 -4.06 -1.31
C ALA A 107 -4.94 -5.53 -1.27
N LEU A 108 -4.01 -6.49 -1.22
CA LEU A 108 -4.31 -7.93 -1.34
C LEU A 108 -5.37 -8.42 -0.33
N HIS A 109 -5.41 -7.84 0.86
CA HIS A 109 -6.34 -8.20 1.93
C HIS A 109 -7.82 -7.85 1.66
N TRP A 110 -8.10 -7.12 0.56
CA TRP A 110 -9.45 -6.78 0.11
C TRP A 110 -9.99 -7.73 -0.95
N PHE A 111 -9.15 -8.64 -1.49
CA PHE A 111 -9.48 -9.43 -2.67
C PHE A 111 -10.14 -10.76 -2.31
N ASP A 112 -11.01 -11.23 -3.20
CA ASP A 112 -11.31 -12.65 -3.33
C ASP A 112 -10.07 -13.31 -3.95
N LEU A 113 -9.24 -13.93 -3.11
CA LEU A 113 -7.94 -14.46 -3.51
C LEU A 113 -8.04 -15.55 -4.58
N GLU A 114 -9.08 -16.39 -4.54
CA GLU A 114 -9.27 -17.47 -5.52
C GLU A 114 -9.48 -16.87 -6.92
N ARG A 115 -10.39 -15.90 -7.03
CA ARG A 115 -10.70 -15.22 -8.29
C ARG A 115 -9.54 -14.36 -8.78
N PHE A 116 -8.90 -13.62 -7.88
CA PHE A 116 -7.73 -12.82 -8.22
C PHE A 116 -6.57 -13.68 -8.74
N TYR A 117 -6.24 -14.79 -8.07
CA TYR A 117 -5.16 -15.65 -8.52
C TYR A 117 -5.48 -16.41 -9.82
N ALA A 118 -6.75 -16.67 -10.10
CA ALA A 118 -7.17 -17.18 -11.41
C ALA A 118 -6.87 -16.16 -12.51
N GLU A 119 -7.20 -14.89 -12.31
CA GLU A 119 -6.90 -13.81 -13.25
C GLU A 119 -5.40 -13.61 -13.42
N VAL A 120 -4.64 -13.60 -12.31
CA VAL A 120 -3.15 -13.51 -12.36
C VAL A 120 -2.56 -14.62 -13.24
N ARG A 121 -3.01 -15.88 -13.03
CA ARG A 121 -2.51 -17.01 -13.86
C ARG A 121 -2.90 -16.91 -15.33
N ARG A 122 -4.08 -16.32 -15.60
CA ARG A 122 -4.54 -16.12 -16.97
C ARG A 122 -3.68 -15.11 -17.72
N VAL A 123 -3.36 -13.97 -17.07
CA VAL A 123 -2.68 -12.85 -17.74
C VAL A 123 -1.16 -12.97 -17.75
N LEU A 124 -0.56 -13.65 -16.75
CA LEU A 124 0.90 -13.80 -16.71
C LEU A 124 1.40 -14.71 -17.82
N LYS A 125 2.50 -14.30 -18.44
CA LYS A 125 3.27 -15.15 -19.35
C LYS A 125 3.92 -16.31 -18.58
N PRO A 126 4.29 -17.41 -19.25
CA PRO A 126 5.11 -18.46 -18.63
C PRO A 126 6.36 -17.87 -17.97
N GLY A 127 6.59 -18.20 -16.69
CA GLY A 127 7.65 -17.60 -15.88
C GLY A 127 7.39 -16.18 -15.41
N GLY A 128 6.20 -15.63 -15.64
CA GLY A 128 5.77 -14.33 -15.15
C GLY A 128 5.75 -14.25 -13.63
N LEU A 129 5.90 -13.06 -13.10
CA LEU A 129 6.06 -12.78 -11.68
C LEU A 129 4.81 -12.13 -11.10
N LEU A 130 4.33 -12.64 -9.96
CA LEU A 130 3.43 -11.91 -9.06
C LEU A 130 4.25 -11.41 -7.87
N ALA A 131 4.10 -10.13 -7.54
CA ALA A 131 4.65 -9.54 -6.32
C ALA A 131 3.57 -8.77 -5.57
N VAL A 132 3.44 -9.05 -4.28
CA VAL A 132 2.51 -8.36 -3.40
C VAL A 132 3.26 -7.88 -2.17
N TRP A 133 2.94 -6.67 -1.70
CA TRP A 133 3.57 -6.16 -0.49
C TRP A 133 2.63 -5.33 0.34
N THR A 134 2.96 -5.28 1.62
CA THR A 134 2.27 -4.47 2.61
C THR A 134 3.26 -3.88 3.59
N TYR A 135 2.83 -2.88 4.34
CA TYR A 135 3.54 -2.34 5.48
C TYR A 135 2.54 -2.08 6.62
N GLY A 136 2.96 -2.40 7.82
CA GLY A 136 2.18 -2.20 9.03
C GLY A 136 2.42 -0.84 9.67
N VAL A 137 2.54 -0.85 11.00
CA VAL A 137 2.90 0.33 11.77
C VAL A 137 4.37 0.68 11.53
N PHE A 138 4.65 1.96 11.44
CA PHE A 138 6.02 2.46 11.30
C PHE A 138 6.77 2.45 12.63
N GLN A 139 8.07 2.60 12.53
CA GLN A 139 8.98 2.82 13.64
C GLN A 139 9.64 4.19 13.52
N VAL A 140 9.88 4.84 14.64
CA VAL A 140 10.65 6.09 14.68
C VAL A 140 12.06 5.76 15.13
N GLU A 141 13.08 6.14 14.35
CA GLU A 141 14.49 5.94 14.67
C GLU A 141 15.09 7.21 15.26
N GLY A 142 15.90 7.11 16.29
CA GLY A 142 16.57 8.25 16.94
C GLY A 142 16.77 8.07 18.45
N ALA A 143 17.11 9.15 19.14
CA ALA A 143 17.15 9.21 20.59
C ALA A 143 15.73 9.29 21.17
N ASP A 144 15.50 8.72 22.34
CA ASP A 144 14.18 8.70 23.03
C ASP A 144 13.01 8.01 22.30
N THR A 145 13.30 7.12 21.39
CA THR A 145 12.27 6.40 20.61
C THR A 145 11.32 5.56 21.45
N VAL A 146 11.73 5.11 22.64
CA VAL A 146 10.90 4.26 23.51
C VAL A 146 9.63 4.98 23.95
N GLY A 147 9.73 6.27 24.36
CA GLY A 147 8.57 7.07 24.74
C GLY A 147 7.67 7.39 23.55
N ILE A 148 8.25 7.74 22.40
CA ILE A 148 7.53 7.99 21.16
C ILE A 148 6.77 6.73 20.73
N GLN A 149 7.43 5.58 20.68
CA GLN A 149 6.81 4.34 20.22
C GLN A 149 5.67 3.90 21.13
N ALA A 150 5.82 4.02 22.45
CA ALA A 150 4.76 3.69 23.39
C ALA A 150 3.49 4.57 23.20
N LEU A 151 3.66 5.86 22.90
CA LEU A 151 2.54 6.75 22.60
C LEU A 151 1.86 6.39 21.27
N LEU A 152 2.64 6.06 20.26
CA LEU A 152 2.14 5.65 18.94
C LEU A 152 1.43 4.29 19.01
N ASP A 153 1.96 3.33 19.76
CA ASP A 153 1.33 2.01 19.98
C ASP A 153 0.00 2.16 20.72
N ARG A 154 -0.04 2.99 21.77
CA ARG A 154 -1.28 3.29 22.48
C ARG A 154 -2.31 3.95 21.55
N PHE A 155 -1.88 4.90 20.72
CA PHE A 155 -2.77 5.52 19.73
C PHE A 155 -3.32 4.50 18.74
N TYR A 156 -2.46 3.65 18.22
CA TYR A 156 -2.82 2.66 17.20
C TYR A 156 -3.76 1.58 17.73
N TYR A 157 -3.42 1.00 18.89
CA TYR A 157 -4.14 -0.16 19.42
C TYR A 157 -5.31 0.20 20.33
N GLU A 158 -5.19 1.30 21.12
CA GLU A 158 -6.20 1.63 22.12
C GLU A 158 -7.08 2.81 21.68
N THR A 159 -6.51 3.90 21.12
CA THR A 159 -7.31 5.07 20.78
C THR A 159 -8.13 4.84 19.52
N VAL A 160 -7.52 4.37 18.43
CA VAL A 160 -8.21 4.13 17.15
C VAL A 160 -8.36 2.64 16.83
N GLY A 161 -8.03 1.76 17.76
CA GLY A 161 -8.00 0.31 17.57
C GLY A 161 -9.31 -0.26 17.06
N ASP A 162 -10.42 0.08 17.68
CA ASP A 162 -11.77 -0.38 17.31
C ASP A 162 -12.27 0.21 15.98
N CYS A 163 -11.57 1.21 15.45
CA CYS A 163 -11.90 1.85 14.17
C CYS A 163 -11.22 1.18 12.98
N TRP A 164 -10.28 0.26 13.19
CA TRP A 164 -9.68 -0.50 12.08
C TRP A 164 -10.66 -1.53 11.52
N PRO A 165 -10.66 -1.76 10.19
CA PRO A 165 -11.42 -2.86 9.61
C PRO A 165 -10.79 -4.22 10.00
N PRO A 166 -11.60 -5.30 10.10
CA PRO A 166 -11.08 -6.63 10.47
C PRO A 166 -9.95 -7.16 9.59
N GLU A 167 -9.93 -6.76 8.32
CA GLU A 167 -8.91 -7.13 7.33
C GLU A 167 -7.52 -6.54 7.65
N ARG A 168 -7.46 -5.51 8.52
CA ARG A 168 -6.20 -4.90 8.95
C ARG A 168 -5.25 -5.90 9.59
N ARG A 169 -5.76 -6.95 10.25
CA ARG A 169 -4.97 -8.04 10.81
C ARG A 169 -4.01 -8.70 9.81
N HIS A 170 -4.43 -8.81 8.53
CA HIS A 170 -3.59 -9.39 7.48
C HIS A 170 -2.38 -8.49 7.16
N VAL A 171 -2.57 -7.17 7.22
CA VAL A 171 -1.50 -6.18 7.06
C VAL A 171 -0.52 -6.26 8.22
N GLU A 172 -1.02 -6.35 9.46
CA GLU A 172 -0.20 -6.48 10.68
C GLU A 172 0.63 -7.77 10.69
N ASN A 173 0.07 -8.85 10.15
CA ASN A 173 0.77 -10.13 9.95
C ASN A 173 1.66 -10.15 8.69
N GLY A 174 1.83 -9.04 7.97
CA GLY A 174 2.63 -8.97 6.76
C GLY A 174 2.16 -9.94 5.66
N TYR A 175 0.85 -10.22 5.60
CA TYR A 175 0.22 -11.22 4.71
C TYR A 175 0.67 -12.67 4.94
N ALA A 176 1.26 -12.99 6.12
CA ALA A 176 1.72 -14.35 6.41
C ALA A 176 0.58 -15.37 6.46
N ASP A 177 -0.62 -14.94 6.84
CA ASP A 177 -1.83 -15.73 6.95
C ASP A 177 -2.67 -15.79 5.65
N LEU A 178 -2.26 -15.08 4.59
CA LEU A 178 -2.89 -15.17 3.28
C LEU A 178 -2.21 -16.25 2.43
N ALA A 179 -3.03 -17.10 1.78
CA ALA A 179 -2.53 -18.09 0.85
C ALA A 179 -1.78 -17.42 -0.32
N PHE A 180 -0.64 -17.99 -0.69
CA PHE A 180 0.16 -17.51 -1.82
C PHE A 180 0.63 -18.71 -2.67
N PRO A 181 -0.23 -19.25 -3.56
CA PRO A 181 -0.02 -20.51 -4.25
C PRO A 181 0.86 -20.36 -5.50
N PHE A 182 2.04 -19.77 -5.35
CA PHE A 182 3.03 -19.53 -6.39
C PHE A 182 4.40 -20.07 -5.95
N GLN A 183 5.31 -20.30 -6.89
CA GLN A 183 6.69 -20.68 -6.56
C GLN A 183 7.40 -19.46 -5.96
N GLU A 184 7.48 -19.42 -4.62
CA GLU A 184 8.01 -18.26 -3.91
C GLU A 184 9.48 -17.99 -4.22
N LEU A 185 9.81 -16.71 -4.36
CA LEU A 185 11.14 -16.15 -4.44
C LEU A 185 11.47 -15.45 -3.11
N LYS A 186 12.76 -15.31 -2.82
CA LYS A 186 13.21 -14.52 -1.67
C LYS A 186 13.39 -13.05 -2.08
N PRO A 187 12.50 -12.14 -1.68
CA PRO A 187 12.64 -10.72 -1.98
C PRO A 187 13.76 -10.09 -1.15
N PRO A 188 14.25 -8.90 -1.55
CA PRO A 188 15.14 -8.10 -0.73
C PRO A 188 14.42 -7.60 0.53
N VAL A 189 15.18 -7.35 1.59
CA VAL A 189 14.68 -6.62 2.75
C VAL A 189 14.63 -5.14 2.39
N CYS A 190 13.42 -4.59 2.32
CA CYS A 190 13.18 -3.21 1.94
C CYS A 190 12.38 -2.48 3.01
N ALA A 191 12.59 -1.18 3.12
CA ALA A 191 11.79 -0.29 3.94
C ALA A 191 11.58 1.04 3.22
N MET A 192 10.42 1.66 3.44
CA MET A 192 10.25 3.08 3.16
C MET A 192 10.80 3.87 4.34
N ALA A 193 11.39 5.02 4.08
CA ALA A 193 11.86 5.91 5.13
C ALA A 193 11.74 7.37 4.71
N VAL A 194 11.38 8.22 5.67
CA VAL A 194 11.30 9.67 5.51
C VAL A 194 11.76 10.36 6.77
N ASP A 195 12.25 11.58 6.64
CA ASP A 195 12.58 12.44 7.77
C ASP A 195 11.44 13.45 7.94
N TRP A 196 10.63 13.28 8.99
CA TRP A 196 9.44 14.08 9.28
C TRP A 196 9.58 14.90 10.54
N ASP A 197 9.03 16.10 10.53
CA ASP A 197 8.72 16.81 11.76
C ASP A 197 7.40 16.27 12.38
N LEU A 198 7.02 16.81 13.52
CA LEU A 198 5.82 16.36 14.22
C LEU A 198 4.53 16.67 13.46
N ASP A 199 4.50 17.76 12.70
CA ASP A 199 3.32 18.15 11.91
C ASP A 199 3.12 17.23 10.72
N ASP A 200 4.20 16.80 10.06
CA ASP A 200 4.18 15.80 8.99
C ASP A 200 3.61 14.47 9.51
N LEU A 201 4.12 13.99 10.66
CA LEU A 201 3.61 12.78 11.31
C LEU A 201 2.12 12.91 11.62
N CYS A 202 1.70 14.01 12.21
CA CYS A 202 0.31 14.27 12.54
C CYS A 202 -0.57 14.31 11.28
N GLY A 203 -0.08 14.89 10.19
CA GLY A 203 -0.73 14.86 8.88
C GLY A 203 -0.95 13.44 8.36
N TYR A 204 0.08 12.62 8.44
CA TYR A 204 0.01 11.20 8.08
C TYR A 204 -0.98 10.42 8.93
N LEU A 205 -0.96 10.57 10.26
CA LEU A 205 -1.89 9.90 11.17
C LEU A 205 -3.36 10.31 10.91
N ARG A 206 -3.60 11.57 10.54
CA ARG A 206 -4.93 12.06 10.12
C ARG A 206 -5.42 11.43 8.82
N SER A 207 -4.51 10.96 7.96
CA SER A 207 -4.85 10.27 6.71
C SER A 207 -5.29 8.82 6.91
N TRP A 208 -5.15 8.25 8.10
CA TRP A 208 -5.58 6.88 8.38
C TRP A 208 -7.10 6.74 8.35
N SER A 209 -7.59 5.66 7.75
CA SER A 209 -9.03 5.36 7.72
C SER A 209 -9.61 5.19 9.12
N ALA A 210 -8.84 4.62 10.07
CA ALA A 210 -9.24 4.50 11.46
C ALA A 210 -9.40 5.87 12.13
N THR A 211 -8.48 6.80 11.90
CA THR A 211 -8.57 8.18 12.41
C THR A 211 -9.79 8.90 11.84
N SER A 212 -10.08 8.72 10.55
CA SER A 212 -11.29 9.29 9.93
C SER A 212 -12.56 8.74 10.57
N ARG A 213 -12.65 7.41 10.74
CA ARG A 213 -13.81 6.78 11.41
C ARG A 213 -13.96 7.20 12.85
N TYR A 214 -12.85 7.34 13.58
CA TYR A 214 -12.86 7.86 14.95
C TYR A 214 -13.49 9.27 15.00
N ARG A 215 -13.06 10.18 14.11
CA ARG A 215 -13.63 11.53 14.02
C ARG A 215 -15.13 11.51 13.70
N ASP A 216 -15.56 10.66 12.78
CA ASP A 216 -16.97 10.53 12.40
C ASP A 216 -17.81 10.03 13.58
N GLN A 217 -17.27 9.14 14.44
CA GLN A 217 -17.97 8.57 15.60
C GLN A 217 -17.96 9.47 16.83
N HIS A 218 -16.86 10.17 17.10
CA HIS A 218 -16.64 10.90 18.35
C HIS A 218 -16.71 12.44 18.19
N GLY A 219 -16.73 12.94 16.95
CA GLY A 219 -16.78 14.40 16.69
C GLY A 219 -15.50 15.16 17.05
N SER A 220 -14.38 14.46 17.33
CA SER A 220 -13.11 15.06 17.74
C SER A 220 -11.92 14.44 17.01
N ASP A 221 -10.85 15.21 16.81
CA ASP A 221 -9.61 14.72 16.19
C ASP A 221 -8.69 14.11 17.26
N PRO A 222 -8.49 12.76 17.29
CA PRO A 222 -7.68 12.11 18.31
C PRO A 222 -6.19 12.45 18.18
N VAL A 223 -5.74 12.94 17.02
CA VAL A 223 -4.35 13.31 16.76
C VAL A 223 -3.96 14.57 17.56
N VAL A 224 -4.90 15.41 17.93
CA VAL A 224 -4.61 16.63 18.72
C VAL A 224 -4.00 16.29 20.08
N SER A 225 -4.62 15.35 20.81
CA SER A 225 -4.09 14.90 22.11
C SER A 225 -2.75 14.19 21.95
N LEU A 226 -2.62 13.30 20.96
CA LEU A 226 -1.37 12.60 20.69
C LEU A 226 -0.23 13.56 20.35
N SER A 227 -0.48 14.57 19.53
CA SER A 227 0.52 15.59 19.16
C SER A 227 1.06 16.32 20.40
N ALA A 228 0.19 16.72 21.32
CA ALA A 228 0.59 17.38 22.58
C ALA A 228 1.44 16.47 23.46
N GLU A 229 1.15 15.16 23.49
CA GLU A 229 1.93 14.17 24.25
C GLU A 229 3.26 13.82 23.58
N LEU A 230 3.33 13.80 22.22
CA LEU A 230 4.55 13.53 21.48
C LEU A 230 5.54 14.71 21.50
N ALA A 231 5.05 15.94 21.55
CA ALA A 231 5.88 17.13 21.42
C ALA A 231 7.12 17.17 22.36
N PRO A 232 7.03 16.80 23.64
CA PRO A 232 8.19 16.77 24.53
C PRO A 232 9.28 15.76 24.13
N TYR A 233 8.88 14.66 23.47
CA TYR A 233 9.80 13.57 23.04
C TYR A 233 10.33 13.77 21.63
N TRP A 234 9.50 14.38 20.75
CA TRP A 234 9.87 14.61 19.34
C TRP A 234 11.00 15.62 19.21
N GLY A 235 11.02 16.63 20.08
CA GLY A 235 12.02 17.69 20.08
C GLY A 235 11.85 18.68 18.91
N GLN A 236 12.94 19.37 18.60
CA GLN A 236 13.01 20.31 17.47
C GLN A 236 13.63 19.62 16.27
N GLY A 237 12.94 19.66 15.13
CA GLY A 237 13.41 19.11 13.86
C GLY A 237 12.77 17.77 13.48
N CYS A 238 13.39 17.10 12.49
CA CYS A 238 12.85 15.88 11.92
C CYS A 238 13.37 14.64 12.65
N GLN A 239 12.51 13.62 12.74
CA GLN A 239 12.86 12.26 13.14
C GLN A 239 12.72 11.34 11.93
N ARG A 240 13.57 10.31 11.88
CA ARG A 240 13.47 9.32 10.81
C ARG A 240 12.36 8.33 11.11
N VAL A 241 11.40 8.27 10.20
CA VAL A 241 10.22 7.36 10.29
C VAL A 241 10.37 6.28 9.23
N VAL A 242 10.25 5.01 9.63
CA VAL A 242 10.57 3.86 8.80
C VAL A 242 9.42 2.86 8.78
N TRP A 243 9.05 2.40 7.58
CA TRP A 243 8.07 1.33 7.35
C TRP A 243 8.76 0.12 6.73
N PRO A 244 9.07 -0.94 7.49
CA PRO A 244 9.50 -2.20 6.92
C PRO A 244 8.44 -2.76 5.95
N LEU A 245 8.85 -3.21 4.77
CA LEU A 245 7.96 -3.85 3.80
C LEU A 245 7.93 -5.36 4.03
N SER A 246 6.73 -5.92 4.11
CA SER A 246 6.50 -7.35 4.00
C SER A 246 6.16 -7.67 2.56
N ILE A 247 7.04 -8.41 1.87
CA ILE A 247 6.94 -8.69 0.44
C ILE A 247 6.79 -10.18 0.23
N LYS A 248 5.80 -10.60 -0.58
CA LYS A 248 5.73 -11.95 -1.17
C LYS A 248 5.87 -11.82 -2.68
N ALA A 249 6.70 -12.64 -3.27
CA ALA A 249 6.88 -12.69 -4.72
C ALA A 249 7.00 -14.14 -5.17
N GLY A 250 6.42 -14.48 -6.32
CA GLY A 250 6.44 -15.85 -6.83
C GLY A 250 6.12 -15.94 -8.31
N ARG A 251 6.52 -17.05 -8.93
CA ARG A 251 6.30 -17.36 -10.35
C ARG A 251 5.19 -18.36 -10.55
N ILE A 252 4.55 -18.28 -11.74
CA ILE A 252 3.64 -19.31 -12.24
C ILE A 252 4.40 -20.41 -12.97
#